data_3a6a164959011ac35e38a684b78328ca
#
_entry.id   3a6a164959011ac35e38a684b78328ca
#
_cell.length_a   1.000
_cell.length_b   1.000
_cell.length_c   1.000
_cell.angle_alpha   90.00
_cell.angle_beta   90.00
_cell.angle_gamma   90.00
#
_symmetry.space_group_name_H-M   'P 1'
#
loop_
_entity.id
_entity.type
_entity.pdbx_description
1 polymer ?
#
loop_
_entity_poly.entity_id
_entity_poly.type
_entity_poly.pdbx_seq_one_letter_code
_entity_poly.pdbx_strand_id
1 'polypeptide(L)'
;MKECKVKVYYDRKEWYINGVIGREDGPAREFASGSKIWYFNGKLHREDGPAREFASGDKEWYINGKLHREDGPAIEFANGSKIWYINGKLHREDGPAVEYADGSKE
;
A
#
# COMPACT_ATOMS: atom_id res chain seq x y z
N MET A 1 -14.94 -17.96 15.90
CA MET A 1 -13.71 -17.61 16.62
C MET A 1 -12.61 -17.32 15.61
N LYS A 2 -11.86 -16.27 15.84
CA LYS A 2 -10.78 -15.86 14.94
C LYS A 2 -9.50 -16.61 15.30
N GLU A 3 -8.83 -17.16 14.29
CA GLU A 3 -7.55 -17.81 14.49
C GLU A 3 -6.47 -16.95 13.82
N CYS A 4 -5.56 -16.41 14.62
CA CYS A 4 -4.48 -15.56 14.12
C CYS A 4 -3.17 -16.32 14.22
N LYS A 5 -2.42 -16.34 13.12
CA LYS A 5 -1.14 -17.03 13.06
C LYS A 5 -0.07 -16.12 12.45
N VAL A 6 1.15 -16.27 12.92
CA VAL A 6 2.32 -15.60 12.36
C VAL A 6 3.25 -16.65 11.79
N LYS A 7 3.65 -16.48 10.54
CA LYS A 7 4.68 -17.31 9.93
C LYS A 7 5.97 -16.51 9.82
N VAL A 8 7.07 -17.11 10.27
CA VAL A 8 8.37 -16.44 10.30
C VAL A 8 9.27 -17.11 9.26
N TYR A 9 9.72 -16.30 8.29
CA TYR A 9 10.63 -16.75 7.25
C TYR A 9 11.99 -16.06 7.44
N TYR A 10 12.97 -16.52 6.68
CA TYR A 10 14.31 -15.94 6.72
C TYR A 10 14.30 -14.43 6.46
N ASP A 11 13.50 -13.97 5.50
CA ASP A 11 13.50 -12.59 5.04
C ASP A 11 12.25 -11.80 5.41
N ARG A 12 11.26 -12.41 6.08
CA ARG A 12 10.02 -11.72 6.39
C ARG A 12 9.18 -12.46 7.41
N LYS A 13 8.20 -11.74 7.95
CA LYS A 13 7.11 -12.29 8.77
C LYS A 13 5.80 -12.03 8.06
N GLU A 14 4.88 -12.99 8.17
CA GLU A 14 3.55 -12.87 7.59
C GLU A 14 2.50 -13.22 8.62
N TRP A 15 1.43 -12.44 8.65
CA TRP A 15 0.30 -12.62 9.56
C TRP A 15 -0.91 -13.13 8.80
N TYR A 16 -1.63 -14.06 9.41
CA TYR A 16 -2.81 -14.68 8.81
C TYR A 16 -3.96 -14.68 9.80
N ILE A 17 -5.17 -14.46 9.28
CA ILE A 17 -6.40 -14.55 10.06
C ILE A 17 -7.27 -15.60 9.39
N ASN A 18 -7.59 -16.67 10.13
CA ASN A 18 -8.38 -17.80 9.61
C ASN A 18 -7.82 -18.33 8.28
N GLY A 19 -6.49 -18.44 8.18
CA GLY A 19 -5.83 -18.97 7.00
C GLY A 19 -5.64 -18.01 5.84
N VAL A 20 -6.13 -16.78 5.96
CA VAL A 20 -6.02 -15.77 4.90
C VAL A 20 -5.06 -14.68 5.36
N ILE A 21 -4.17 -14.23 4.47
CA ILE A 21 -3.21 -13.20 4.85
C ILE A 21 -3.95 -11.94 5.28
N GLY A 22 -3.57 -11.39 6.43
CA GLY A 22 -4.19 -10.20 6.98
C GLY A 22 -3.77 -9.98 8.41
N ARG A 23 -3.92 -8.73 8.87
CA ARG A 23 -3.61 -8.35 10.23
C ARG A 23 -4.43 -7.11 10.57
N GLU A 24 -4.99 -7.07 11.78
CA GLU A 24 -5.86 -5.96 12.16
C GLU A 24 -5.10 -4.73 12.67
N ASP A 25 -3.95 -4.94 13.29
CA ASP A 25 -3.24 -3.87 13.99
C ASP A 25 -1.87 -3.54 13.41
N GLY A 26 -1.65 -3.85 12.16
CA GLY A 26 -0.37 -3.53 11.53
C GLY A 26 -0.23 -4.17 10.16
N PRO A 27 0.97 -4.11 9.58
CA PRO A 27 1.21 -4.74 8.29
C PRO A 27 1.14 -6.26 8.40
N ALA A 28 0.57 -6.91 7.37
CA ALA A 28 0.47 -8.37 7.34
C ALA A 28 1.75 -9.01 6.82
N ARG A 29 2.62 -8.24 6.17
CA ARG A 29 3.97 -8.67 5.82
C ARG A 29 4.98 -7.63 6.27
N GLU A 30 6.01 -8.08 6.96
CA GLU A 30 7.13 -7.22 7.35
C GLU A 30 8.41 -7.86 6.85
N PHE A 31 9.12 -7.16 5.98
CA PHE A 31 10.36 -7.67 5.40
C PHE A 31 11.56 -7.19 6.18
N ALA A 32 12.61 -8.00 6.21
CA ALA A 32 13.87 -7.63 6.87
C ALA A 32 14.47 -6.36 6.26
N SER A 33 14.17 -6.07 4.99
CA SER A 33 14.62 -4.85 4.31
C SER A 33 13.96 -3.59 4.85
N GLY A 34 12.87 -3.72 5.61
CA GLY A 34 12.09 -2.60 6.10
C GLY A 34 10.80 -2.36 5.34
N SER A 35 10.59 -3.07 4.22
CA SER A 35 9.32 -2.94 3.49
C SER A 35 8.19 -3.54 4.31
N LYS A 36 6.99 -2.93 4.19
CA LYS A 36 5.80 -3.35 4.92
C LYS A 36 4.60 -3.35 3.99
N ILE A 37 3.75 -4.34 4.12
CA ILE A 37 2.56 -4.46 3.28
C ILE A 37 1.36 -4.79 4.15
N TRP A 38 0.29 -4.02 4.00
CA TRP A 38 -0.97 -4.20 4.74
C TRP A 38 -1.96 -4.97 3.89
N TYR A 39 -2.52 -6.02 4.47
CA TYR A 39 -3.56 -6.83 3.85
C TYR A 39 -4.73 -6.96 4.80
N PHE A 40 -5.92 -6.98 4.25
CA PHE A 40 -7.14 -7.30 5.00
C PHE A 40 -7.99 -8.21 4.13
N ASN A 41 -8.40 -9.36 4.68
CA ASN A 41 -9.16 -10.37 3.94
C ASN A 41 -8.48 -10.76 2.62
N GLY A 42 -7.14 -10.88 2.64
CA GLY A 42 -6.37 -11.30 1.49
C GLY A 42 -6.15 -10.24 0.43
N LYS A 43 -6.62 -9.02 0.65
CA LYS A 43 -6.47 -7.92 -0.32
C LYS A 43 -5.60 -6.83 0.26
N LEU A 44 -4.81 -6.18 -0.60
CA LEU A 44 -4.08 -4.97 -0.23
C LEU A 44 -5.08 -3.93 0.26
N HIS A 45 -4.90 -3.45 1.50
CA HIS A 45 -5.86 -2.54 2.08
C HIS A 45 -5.31 -1.86 3.33
N ARG A 46 -5.43 -0.54 3.39
CA ARG A 46 -5.14 0.23 4.59
C ARG A 46 -5.89 1.55 4.51
N GLU A 47 -6.63 1.90 5.55
CA GLU A 47 -7.45 3.11 5.54
C GLU A 47 -6.71 4.34 6.05
N ASP A 48 -5.72 4.18 6.91
CA ASP A 48 -5.06 5.31 7.56
C ASP A 48 -3.64 5.56 7.06
N GLY A 49 -3.31 5.06 5.88
CA GLY A 49 -1.98 5.27 5.33
C GLY A 49 -1.75 4.42 4.09
N PRO A 50 -0.52 4.39 3.59
CA PRO A 50 -0.21 3.54 2.44
C PRO A 50 -0.29 2.06 2.81
N ALA A 51 -0.84 1.24 1.91
CA ALA A 51 -0.92 -0.21 2.12
C ALA A 51 0.40 -0.89 1.78
N ARG A 52 1.26 -0.25 1.00
CA ARG A 52 2.60 -0.75 0.71
C ARG A 52 3.60 0.37 0.98
N GLU A 53 4.56 0.08 1.84
CA GLU A 53 5.68 0.97 2.13
C GLU A 53 6.95 0.21 1.81
N PHE A 54 7.66 0.65 0.78
CA PHE A 54 8.88 -0.02 0.35
C PHE A 54 10.09 0.58 1.06
N ALA A 55 11.11 -0.24 1.26
CA ALA A 55 12.36 0.20 1.89
C ALA A 55 13.01 1.35 1.11
N SER A 56 12.72 1.44 -0.20
CA SER A 56 13.21 2.52 -1.06
C SER A 56 12.58 3.88 -0.75
N GLY A 57 11.46 3.89 -0.04
CA GLY A 57 10.68 5.09 0.22
C GLY A 57 9.45 5.24 -0.66
N ASP A 58 9.27 4.37 -1.65
CA ASP A 58 8.04 4.38 -2.45
C ASP A 58 6.86 3.97 -1.58
N LYS A 59 5.70 4.58 -1.83
CA LYS A 59 4.47 4.31 -1.09
C LYS A 59 3.29 4.17 -2.01
N GLU A 60 2.41 3.24 -1.70
CA GLU A 60 1.21 3.00 -2.50
C GLU A 60 0.00 2.85 -1.58
N TRP A 61 -1.09 3.53 -1.92
CA TRP A 61 -2.35 3.47 -1.17
C TRP A 61 -3.32 2.55 -1.88
N TYR A 62 -3.90 1.61 -1.15
CA TYR A 62 -4.87 0.65 -1.67
C TYR A 62 -6.08 0.56 -0.76
N ILE A 63 -7.24 0.44 -1.37
CA ILE A 63 -8.49 0.13 -0.68
C ILE A 63 -9.11 -1.07 -1.42
N ASN A 64 -9.35 -2.16 -0.70
CA ASN A 64 -9.93 -3.39 -1.24
C ASN A 64 -9.20 -3.87 -2.50
N GLY A 65 -7.87 -3.82 -2.49
CA GLY A 65 -7.05 -4.33 -3.57
C GLY A 65 -6.88 -3.39 -4.75
N LYS A 66 -7.42 -2.18 -4.69
CA LYS A 66 -7.31 -1.21 -5.78
C LYS A 66 -6.56 0.03 -5.32
N LEU A 67 -5.71 0.56 -6.19
CA LEU A 67 -5.05 1.83 -5.93
C LEU A 67 -6.12 2.91 -5.72
N HIS A 68 -6.04 3.60 -4.59
CA HIS A 68 -7.07 4.57 -4.24
C HIS A 68 -6.61 5.49 -3.12
N ARG A 69 -6.75 6.79 -3.33
CA ARG A 69 -6.53 7.78 -2.27
C ARG A 69 -7.31 9.04 -2.60
N GLU A 70 -8.13 9.51 -1.67
CA GLU A 70 -8.98 10.67 -1.92
C GLU A 70 -8.31 11.99 -1.61
N ASP A 71 -7.38 12.02 -0.67
CA ASP A 71 -6.76 13.26 -0.21
C ASP A 71 -5.33 13.45 -0.69
N GLY A 72 -4.94 12.76 -1.74
CA GLY A 72 -3.59 12.90 -2.29
C GLY A 72 -3.30 11.86 -3.35
N PRO A 73 -2.03 11.76 -3.78
CA PRO A 73 -1.65 10.74 -4.76
C PRO A 73 -1.71 9.34 -4.16
N ALA A 74 -2.15 8.36 -4.95
CA ALA A 74 -2.20 6.97 -4.51
C ALA A 74 -0.84 6.29 -4.63
N ILE A 75 0.07 6.83 -5.43
CA ILE A 75 1.45 6.37 -5.50
C ILE A 75 2.38 7.56 -5.29
N GLU A 76 3.29 7.44 -4.34
CA GLU A 76 4.35 8.43 -4.12
C GLU A 76 5.67 7.71 -4.27
N PHE A 77 6.46 8.13 -5.26
CA PHE A 77 7.77 7.56 -5.47
C PHE A 77 8.82 8.30 -4.63
N ALA A 78 9.85 7.59 -4.23
CA ALA A 78 10.93 8.18 -3.44
C ALA A 78 11.60 9.35 -4.18
N ASN A 79 11.55 9.35 -5.52
CA ASN A 79 12.16 10.41 -6.33
C ASN A 79 11.27 11.67 -6.44
N GLY A 80 10.07 11.64 -5.82
CA GLY A 80 9.16 12.78 -5.84
C GLY A 80 8.03 12.69 -6.87
N SER A 81 8.06 11.70 -7.75
CA SER A 81 6.96 11.51 -8.71
C SER A 81 5.70 11.06 -7.96
N LYS A 82 4.54 11.45 -8.48
CA LYS A 82 3.24 11.19 -7.83
C LYS A 82 2.20 10.83 -8.86
N ILE A 83 1.35 9.87 -8.52
CA ILE A 83 0.26 9.44 -9.40
C ILE A 83 -1.03 9.33 -8.59
N TRP A 84 -2.09 9.94 -9.11
CA TRP A 84 -3.41 9.95 -8.47
C TRP A 84 -4.30 8.87 -9.06
N TYR A 85 -4.94 8.08 -8.20
CA TYR A 85 -5.87 7.02 -8.58
C TYR A 85 -7.11 7.06 -7.70
N ILE A 86 -8.25 6.79 -8.30
CA ILE A 86 -9.51 6.56 -7.60
C ILE A 86 -10.07 5.23 -8.12
N ASN A 87 -10.32 4.29 -7.21
CA ASN A 87 -10.86 2.96 -7.55
C ASN A 87 -10.07 2.27 -8.66
N GLY A 88 -8.74 2.36 -8.59
CA GLY A 88 -7.86 1.68 -9.54
C GLY A 88 -7.70 2.37 -10.88
N LYS A 89 -8.26 3.56 -11.05
CA LYS A 89 -8.19 4.31 -12.31
C LYS A 89 -7.47 5.63 -12.11
N LEU A 90 -6.65 6.03 -13.07
CA LEU A 90 -6.02 7.35 -13.05
C LEU A 90 -7.09 8.41 -12.95
N HIS A 91 -6.99 9.28 -11.94
CA HIS A 91 -8.01 10.29 -11.73
C HIS A 91 -7.54 11.39 -10.79
N ARG A 92 -7.75 12.64 -11.18
CA ARG A 92 -7.52 13.78 -10.30
C ARG A 92 -8.39 14.95 -10.78
N GLU A 93 -9.17 15.53 -9.88
CA GLU A 93 -10.11 16.59 -10.25
C GLU A 93 -9.45 17.98 -10.33
N ASP A 94 -8.44 18.23 -9.50
CA ASP A 94 -7.86 19.58 -9.36
C ASP A 94 -6.46 19.70 -9.95
N GLY A 95 -6.10 18.83 -10.87
CA GLY A 95 -4.79 18.90 -11.50
C GLY A 95 -4.48 17.67 -12.33
N PRO A 96 -3.25 17.53 -12.82
CA PRO A 96 -2.84 16.36 -13.60
C PRO A 96 -2.80 15.12 -12.71
N ALA A 97 -3.15 13.96 -13.29
CA ALA A 97 -3.14 12.71 -12.55
C ALA A 97 -1.72 12.15 -12.37
N VAL A 98 -0.76 12.61 -13.16
CA VAL A 98 0.65 12.19 -13.05
C VAL A 98 1.53 13.42 -12.97
N GLU A 99 2.37 13.47 -11.95
CA GLU A 99 3.40 14.51 -11.81
C GLU A 99 4.75 13.81 -11.65
N TYR A 100 5.68 14.13 -12.55
CA TYR A 100 7.01 13.54 -12.52
C TYR A 100 7.97 14.38 -11.66
N ALA A 101 9.02 13.75 -11.17
CA ALA A 101 9.98 14.40 -10.30
C ALA A 101 10.67 15.59 -11.00
N ASP A 102 10.75 15.59 -12.34
CA ASP A 102 11.36 16.67 -13.10
C ASP A 102 10.39 17.83 -13.40
N GLY A 103 9.17 17.75 -12.88
CA GLY A 103 8.15 18.77 -13.09
C GLY A 103 7.23 18.50 -14.26
N SER A 104 7.49 17.49 -15.08
CA SER A 104 6.59 17.11 -16.18
C SER A 104 5.27 16.58 -15.60
N LYS A 105 4.19 16.76 -16.35
CA LYS A 105 2.84 16.40 -15.89
C LYS A 105 2.02 15.80 -17.01
N GLU A 106 1.10 14.92 -16.61
CA GLU A 106 0.16 14.31 -17.56
C GLU A 106 -1.26 14.32 -17.03
#